data_7d1e3ecc4d082b36cb9d5d89296a7464
#
_entry.id   7d1e3ecc4d082b36cb9d5d89296a7464
#
_cell.length_a   1.000
_cell.length_b   1.000
_cell.length_c   1.000
_cell.angle_alpha   90.00
_cell.angle_beta   90.00
_cell.angle_gamma   90.00
#
_symmetry.space_group_name_H-M   'P 1'
#
loop_
_entity.id
_entity.type
_entity.pdbx_description
1 polymer ?
#
loop_
_entity_poly.entity_id
_entity_poly.type
_entity_poly.pdbx_seq_one_letter_code
_entity_poly.pdbx_strand_id
1 'polypeptide(L)'
;MKRDFFKIRKKIMVGCLTAAIAVVQPVSSVFANPHYDRRDTVAEEEFIYSARTSGTESSRKKVNPKAWKKINGVCYNGSGEIIPGAITRGMDVSEWQGNIDWKQVKKSDIDFAFVRISYGLTHEDYTYDENMTNAELAGVPTGTYVYSTALSTTTALKEAQLAISKMQGHKVSYPVVYDLEYAKASKLSAKTVSEMALTFCNEVRRAGYYPMVYCNTNWYDNYIDWSLLSGVDVWIARYGDTIQAPDKERYNYTIWQSTDGNRESGLNSTSGLVAGIPAGNDVDMDFGYVDYTKKITPRWKSLDSYVPAVKPDTGSNDGSQEQTGLHQEKGKYYYVNENGERVSDQWITVNGKTYYISSDGYALMGMKKVDGKYYWFHTKSGYMFKNRRVTRSTGDIYYFGSDGVRCENGMYKIREKSGEHTYYFQKNGKAYKGWLTLNGKKYYFYKGSSALSGTRAENITLTSSNRIVSVFDGNGVCTR
;
A
#
# COMPACT_ATOMS: atom_id res chain seq x y z
N MET A 1 -61.71 60.75 9.25
CA MET A 1 -61.98 61.13 10.66
C MET A 1 -61.39 60.03 11.55
N LYS A 2 -60.59 60.47 12.52
CA LYS A 2 -60.08 59.79 13.69
C LYS A 2 -58.85 58.83 13.44
N ARG A 3 -57.74 59.32 13.89
CA ARG A 3 -56.49 58.82 14.33
C ARG A 3 -56.69 57.93 15.55
N ASP A 4 -55.90 56.88 15.71
CA ASP A 4 -55.48 56.48 17.04
C ASP A 4 -54.09 55.88 16.95
N PHE A 5 -53.19 56.40 17.79
CA PHE A 5 -51.85 56.09 18.05
C PHE A 5 -51.77 54.89 18.99
N PHE A 6 -50.92 53.91 18.71
CA PHE A 6 -50.46 52.97 19.73
C PHE A 6 -48.96 53.06 19.93
N LYS A 7 -48.56 53.38 21.14
CA LYS A 7 -47.24 53.45 21.67
C LYS A 7 -46.67 52.04 21.85
N ILE A 8 -45.47 51.73 21.28
CA ILE A 8 -44.72 50.57 21.61
C ILE A 8 -43.66 50.95 22.61
N ARG A 9 -43.74 50.38 23.81
CA ARG A 9 -42.65 50.42 24.84
C ARG A 9 -41.50 49.56 24.46
N LYS A 10 -40.30 50.13 24.41
CA LYS A 10 -39.04 49.42 24.38
C LYS A 10 -38.81 48.73 25.71
N LYS A 11 -38.71 47.38 25.72
CA LYS A 11 -38.03 46.62 26.77
C LYS A 11 -36.63 46.33 26.31
N ILE A 12 -35.66 46.86 27.03
CA ILE A 12 -34.25 46.53 26.91
C ILE A 12 -34.07 45.18 27.60
N MET A 13 -33.72 44.16 26.86
CA MET A 13 -33.27 42.88 27.39
C MET A 13 -31.76 42.84 27.29
N VAL A 14 -31.09 42.89 28.43
CA VAL A 14 -29.65 42.67 28.56
C VAL A 14 -29.45 41.17 28.39
N GLY A 15 -28.93 40.76 27.23
CA GLY A 15 -28.48 39.38 26.98
C GLY A 15 -27.01 39.27 27.31
N CYS A 16 -26.67 38.48 28.32
CA CYS A 16 -25.30 38.05 28.58
C CYS A 16 -24.79 37.28 27.36
N LEU A 17 -23.75 37.80 26.73
CA LEU A 17 -22.98 37.10 25.72
C LEU A 17 -22.01 36.19 26.44
N THR A 18 -22.36 34.91 26.63
CA THR A 18 -21.42 33.88 26.95
C THR A 18 -20.68 33.51 25.66
N ALA A 19 -19.44 34.00 25.55
CA ALA A 19 -18.52 33.54 24.51
C ALA A 19 -18.19 32.08 24.75
N ALA A 20 -18.76 31.19 23.95
CA ALA A 20 -18.29 29.82 23.84
C ALA A 20 -16.94 29.85 23.13
N ILE A 21 -15.88 29.70 23.88
CA ILE A 21 -14.56 29.40 23.33
C ILE A 21 -14.67 28.00 22.75
N ALA A 22 -14.82 27.90 21.44
CA ALA A 22 -14.62 26.65 20.74
C ALA A 22 -13.12 26.29 20.85
N VAL A 23 -12.81 25.37 21.75
CA VAL A 23 -11.53 24.70 21.76
C VAL A 23 -11.50 23.86 20.48
N VAL A 24 -10.82 24.38 19.47
CA VAL A 24 -10.45 23.59 18.29
C VAL A 24 -9.43 22.59 18.79
N GLN A 25 -9.87 21.39 19.07
CA GLN A 25 -8.96 20.26 19.24
C GLN A 25 -8.25 20.04 17.91
N PRO A 26 -6.93 19.78 17.90
CA PRO A 26 -6.26 19.39 16.67
C PRO A 26 -6.91 18.10 16.19
N VAL A 27 -7.53 18.16 15.03
CA VAL A 27 -7.95 16.95 14.32
C VAL A 27 -6.65 16.19 14.03
N SER A 28 -6.37 15.16 14.82
CA SER A 28 -5.38 14.16 14.44
C SER A 28 -5.82 13.66 13.09
N SER A 29 -5.01 13.88 12.07
CA SER A 29 -5.22 13.34 10.74
C SER A 29 -5.16 11.82 10.86
N VAL A 30 -6.32 11.22 10.99
CA VAL A 30 -6.48 9.78 10.93
C VAL A 30 -6.21 9.40 9.49
N PHE A 31 -5.17 8.66 9.28
CA PHE A 31 -4.85 8.10 7.97
C PHE A 31 -5.84 6.98 7.72
N ALA A 32 -6.83 7.24 6.89
CA ALA A 32 -7.76 6.22 6.42
C ALA A 32 -6.99 5.11 5.70
N ASN A 33 -7.40 3.86 5.93
CA ASN A 33 -6.95 2.72 5.15
C ASN A 33 -7.21 3.02 3.66
N PRO A 34 -6.26 2.82 2.72
CA PRO A 34 -6.43 3.15 1.31
C PRO A 34 -7.48 2.28 0.61
N HIS A 35 -7.86 1.15 1.19
CA HIS A 35 -9.07 0.44 0.79
C HIS A 35 -10.34 1.22 1.12
N TYR A 36 -10.23 2.23 1.97
CA TYR A 36 -11.33 3.04 2.46
C TYR A 36 -11.06 4.52 2.25
N ASP A 37 -10.90 4.95 1.01
CA ASP A 37 -11.13 6.35 0.70
C ASP A 37 -12.64 6.54 0.54
N ARG A 38 -13.30 7.02 1.61
CA ARG A 38 -14.74 7.31 1.66
C ARG A 38 -15.23 8.13 0.46
N ARG A 39 -14.34 8.86 -0.20
CA ARG A 39 -14.67 9.68 -1.37
C ARG A 39 -14.77 8.86 -2.65
N ASP A 40 -14.19 7.66 -2.68
CA ASP A 40 -14.10 6.80 -3.85
C ASP A 40 -14.99 5.55 -3.79
N THR A 41 -15.61 5.25 -2.63
CA THR A 41 -16.52 4.11 -2.47
C THR A 41 -17.98 4.54 -2.55
N VAL A 42 -18.82 3.77 -3.23
CA VAL A 42 -20.28 4.01 -3.35
C VAL A 42 -21.03 3.61 -2.08
N ALA A 43 -20.34 3.05 -1.13
CA ALA A 43 -20.90 2.24 -0.06
C ALA A 43 -21.20 2.99 1.25
N GLU A 44 -21.19 4.33 1.28
CA GLU A 44 -21.48 5.06 2.53
C GLU A 44 -22.90 4.87 3.07
N GLU A 45 -23.86 4.43 2.27
CA GLU A 45 -25.25 4.31 2.72
C GLU A 45 -25.67 2.90 3.17
N GLU A 46 -24.89 1.86 2.88
CA GLU A 46 -25.30 0.46 3.19
C GLU A 46 -24.34 -0.35 4.06
N PHE A 47 -23.25 0.22 4.55
CA PHE A 47 -22.65 -0.37 5.73
C PHE A 47 -23.63 -0.17 6.89
N ILE A 48 -24.47 -1.18 7.12
CA ILE A 48 -25.25 -1.26 8.33
C ILE A 48 -24.24 -1.39 9.47
N TYR A 49 -23.76 -0.25 9.96
CA TYR A 49 -23.20 -0.15 11.28
C TYR A 49 -24.32 -0.50 12.26
N SER A 50 -24.47 -1.79 12.54
CA SER A 50 -25.23 -2.18 13.70
C SER A 50 -24.50 -1.67 14.93
N ALA A 51 -24.98 -0.54 15.42
CA ALA A 51 -24.62 0.13 16.65
C ALA A 51 -23.88 1.47 16.50
N ARG A 52 -24.56 2.48 16.00
CA ARG A 52 -24.45 3.76 16.70
C ARG A 52 -25.11 3.61 18.06
N THR A 53 -24.42 3.10 19.03
CA THR A 53 -24.67 3.47 20.42
C THR A 53 -23.66 4.55 20.75
N SER A 54 -24.13 5.80 20.79
CA SER A 54 -23.48 6.88 21.51
C SER A 54 -23.36 6.47 22.98
N GLY A 55 -22.34 5.71 23.27
CA GLY A 55 -21.97 5.28 24.61
C GLY A 55 -20.75 6.10 25.02
N THR A 56 -20.97 6.92 26.03
CA THR A 56 -19.96 7.56 26.84
C THR A 56 -18.78 6.63 27.14
N GLU A 57 -17.61 7.19 27.20
CA GLU A 57 -16.24 6.66 27.36
C GLU A 57 -16.00 5.72 28.57
N SER A 58 -16.91 4.89 28.99
CA SER A 58 -16.78 4.11 30.25
C SER A 58 -17.01 2.62 30.13
N SER A 59 -16.68 1.99 29.01
CA SER A 59 -16.39 0.54 29.04
C SER A 59 -15.56 0.15 27.84
N ARG A 60 -14.23 0.19 27.96
CA ARG A 60 -13.33 -0.56 27.08
C ARG A 60 -13.73 -2.03 27.18
N LYS A 61 -14.59 -2.51 26.28
CA LYS A 61 -14.82 -3.95 26.12
C LYS A 61 -13.47 -4.60 25.94
N LYS A 62 -13.13 -5.53 26.83
CA LYS A 62 -11.91 -6.31 26.76
C LYS A 62 -11.97 -7.05 25.42
N VAL A 63 -11.03 -6.79 24.53
CA VAL A 63 -10.95 -7.47 23.23
C VAL A 63 -10.96 -8.98 23.48
N ASN A 64 -11.84 -9.71 22.77
CA ASN A 64 -11.89 -11.15 22.88
C ASN A 64 -10.52 -11.75 22.49
N PRO A 65 -9.89 -12.58 23.32
CA PRO A 65 -8.56 -13.11 23.01
C PRO A 65 -8.52 -14.00 21.77
N LYS A 66 -9.68 -14.47 21.30
CA LYS A 66 -9.81 -15.26 20.06
C LYS A 66 -10.15 -14.42 18.83
N ALA A 67 -10.42 -13.09 19.00
CA ALA A 67 -10.85 -12.23 17.89
C ALA A 67 -9.89 -12.30 16.70
N TRP A 68 -10.43 -12.58 15.54
CA TRP A 68 -9.73 -12.71 14.26
C TRP A 68 -8.50 -13.61 14.29
N LYS A 69 -8.54 -14.69 15.04
CA LYS A 69 -7.42 -15.63 15.16
C LYS A 69 -7.74 -16.98 14.56
N LYS A 70 -6.68 -17.71 14.26
CA LYS A 70 -6.73 -19.15 14.00
C LYS A 70 -6.01 -19.85 15.16
N ILE A 71 -6.71 -20.71 15.88
CA ILE A 71 -6.18 -21.41 17.05
C ILE A 71 -6.44 -22.91 16.84
N ASN A 72 -5.38 -23.70 16.82
CA ASN A 72 -5.45 -25.16 16.58
C ASN A 72 -6.23 -25.51 15.31
N GLY A 73 -6.03 -24.74 14.23
CA GLY A 73 -6.70 -24.96 12.94
C GLY A 73 -8.12 -24.38 12.83
N VAL A 74 -8.69 -23.85 13.90
CA VAL A 74 -10.04 -23.27 13.92
C VAL A 74 -9.95 -21.75 13.80
N CYS A 75 -10.68 -21.17 12.84
CA CYS A 75 -10.77 -19.73 12.61
C CYS A 75 -11.90 -19.10 13.42
N TYR A 76 -11.68 -17.89 13.95
CA TYR A 76 -12.61 -17.14 14.79
C TYR A 76 -12.83 -15.73 14.25
N ASN A 77 -14.08 -15.24 14.28
CA ASN A 77 -14.45 -13.88 13.90
C ASN A 77 -14.06 -12.85 14.98
N GLY A 78 -14.41 -11.57 14.79
CA GLY A 78 -14.07 -10.49 15.71
C GLY A 78 -14.66 -10.63 17.11
N SER A 79 -15.79 -11.33 17.28
CA SER A 79 -16.36 -11.65 18.60
C SER A 79 -15.80 -12.94 19.21
N GLY A 80 -14.91 -13.64 18.49
CA GLY A 80 -14.31 -14.89 18.95
C GLY A 80 -15.21 -16.12 18.76
N GLU A 81 -16.17 -16.04 17.87
CA GLU A 81 -17.00 -17.15 17.45
C GLU A 81 -16.36 -17.90 16.28
N ILE A 82 -16.61 -19.20 16.17
CA ILE A 82 -16.07 -20.04 15.09
C ILE A 82 -16.61 -19.57 13.74
N ILE A 83 -15.74 -19.50 12.74
CA ILE A 83 -16.10 -19.28 11.34
C ILE A 83 -16.22 -20.66 10.67
N PRO A 84 -17.45 -21.16 10.40
CA PRO A 84 -17.63 -22.50 9.85
C PRO A 84 -16.98 -22.63 8.47
N GLY A 85 -16.20 -23.70 8.28
CA GLY A 85 -15.58 -24.03 7.00
C GLY A 85 -14.37 -23.21 6.59
N ALA A 86 -14.00 -22.17 7.33
CA ALA A 86 -12.74 -21.45 7.09
C ALA A 86 -11.54 -22.30 7.55
N ILE A 87 -10.54 -22.42 6.68
CA ILE A 87 -9.37 -23.29 6.89
C ILE A 87 -8.04 -22.52 6.94
N THR A 88 -8.00 -21.30 6.38
CA THR A 88 -6.81 -20.44 6.38
C THR A 88 -7.12 -19.07 6.95
N ARG A 89 -6.13 -18.46 7.59
CA ARG A 89 -6.15 -17.08 8.06
C ARG A 89 -5.13 -16.28 7.31
N GLY A 90 -5.57 -15.18 6.71
CA GLY A 90 -4.74 -14.27 5.94
C GLY A 90 -4.79 -12.84 6.43
N MET A 91 -4.06 -12.01 5.73
CA MET A 91 -4.11 -10.57 5.83
C MET A 91 -3.84 -9.95 4.47
N ASP A 92 -4.28 -8.72 4.27
CA ASP A 92 -3.83 -7.95 3.13
C ASP A 92 -3.12 -6.67 3.56
N VAL A 93 -2.13 -6.28 2.77
CA VAL A 93 -1.18 -5.23 3.13
C VAL A 93 -0.81 -4.37 1.94
N SER A 94 -0.43 -3.14 2.26
CA SER A 94 0.06 -2.15 1.31
C SER A 94 1.13 -1.28 1.98
N GLU A 95 1.48 -0.18 1.34
CA GLU A 95 2.35 0.85 1.93
C GLU A 95 1.85 1.39 3.29
N TRP A 96 0.57 1.20 3.61
CA TRP A 96 -0.05 1.71 4.85
C TRP A 96 0.37 0.95 6.09
N GLN A 97 0.70 -0.33 5.96
CA GLN A 97 1.21 -1.12 7.08
C GLN A 97 2.67 -0.79 7.41
N GLY A 98 3.36 -0.02 6.56
CA GLY A 98 4.75 0.39 6.78
C GLY A 98 5.75 -0.75 6.64
N ASN A 99 6.80 -0.75 7.45
CA ASN A 99 7.85 -1.77 7.39
C ASN A 99 7.41 -3.01 8.18
N ILE A 100 7.09 -4.08 7.48
CA ILE A 100 6.60 -5.34 8.05
C ILE A 100 7.78 -6.28 8.37
N ASP A 101 7.81 -6.80 9.59
CA ASP A 101 8.70 -7.92 9.95
C ASP A 101 8.02 -9.26 9.61
N TRP A 102 8.22 -9.72 8.39
CA TRP A 102 7.60 -10.94 7.87
C TRP A 102 8.00 -12.21 8.63
N LYS A 103 9.15 -12.21 9.31
CA LYS A 103 9.55 -13.33 10.18
C LYS A 103 8.66 -13.42 11.42
N GLN A 104 8.22 -12.30 11.95
CA GLN A 104 7.27 -12.28 13.06
C GLN A 104 5.84 -12.57 12.56
N VAL A 105 5.46 -12.05 11.38
CA VAL A 105 4.18 -12.40 10.74
C VAL A 105 4.03 -13.91 10.61
N LYS A 106 5.07 -14.61 10.15
CA LYS A 106 5.03 -16.08 10.04
C LYS A 106 4.76 -16.80 11.36
N LYS A 107 5.13 -16.21 12.49
CA LYS A 107 4.87 -16.77 13.84
C LYS A 107 3.46 -16.46 14.36
N SER A 108 2.67 -15.66 13.66
CA SER A 108 1.36 -15.18 14.09
C SER A 108 0.19 -15.93 13.47
N ASP A 109 0.35 -17.19 13.07
CA ASP A 109 -0.68 -18.02 12.41
C ASP A 109 -1.28 -17.41 11.14
N ILE A 110 -0.49 -16.63 10.42
CA ILE A 110 -0.82 -16.14 9.08
C ILE A 110 -0.43 -17.21 8.06
N ASP A 111 -1.43 -17.74 7.37
CA ASP A 111 -1.24 -18.75 6.34
C ASP A 111 -0.92 -18.14 4.97
N PHE A 112 -1.43 -16.92 4.69
CA PHE A 112 -1.20 -16.19 3.44
C PHE A 112 -1.30 -14.68 3.61
N ALA A 113 -0.82 -13.95 2.63
CA ALA A 113 -1.04 -12.50 2.55
C ALA A 113 -1.31 -12.07 1.10
N PHE A 114 -2.14 -11.04 0.92
CA PHE A 114 -2.22 -10.28 -0.31
C PHE A 114 -1.40 -9.00 -0.20
N VAL A 115 -0.61 -8.69 -1.23
CA VAL A 115 0.25 -7.50 -1.26
C VAL A 115 -0.17 -6.60 -2.41
N ARG A 116 -0.49 -5.34 -2.12
CA ARG A 116 -0.92 -4.38 -3.14
C ARG A 116 0.20 -4.08 -4.13
N ILE A 117 -0.13 -4.18 -5.42
CA ILE A 117 0.75 -3.73 -6.51
C ILE A 117 0.60 -2.23 -6.73
N SER A 118 -0.64 -1.76 -6.85
CA SER A 118 -0.91 -0.36 -7.21
C SER A 118 -2.34 0.06 -6.88
N TYR A 119 -2.54 1.37 -6.85
CA TYR A 119 -3.83 2.04 -6.96
C TYR A 119 -3.95 2.59 -8.38
N GLY A 120 -4.67 1.88 -9.25
CA GLY A 120 -4.73 2.14 -10.67
C GLY A 120 -3.35 2.11 -11.36
N LEU A 121 -3.23 2.87 -12.44
CA LEU A 121 -1.98 2.98 -13.21
C LEU A 121 -1.03 4.07 -12.68
N THR A 122 -1.50 4.95 -11.81
CA THR A 122 -0.78 6.18 -11.44
C THR A 122 -0.03 6.09 -10.13
N HIS A 123 -0.41 5.18 -9.25
CA HIS A 123 0.22 5.02 -7.95
C HIS A 123 0.63 3.57 -7.72
N GLU A 124 1.90 3.26 -8.00
CA GLU A 124 2.50 1.97 -7.66
C GLU A 124 2.82 1.92 -6.16
N ASP A 125 2.45 0.84 -5.49
CA ASP A 125 2.79 0.62 -4.09
C ASP A 125 4.31 0.45 -3.96
N TYR A 126 4.95 1.40 -3.30
CA TYR A 126 6.42 1.40 -3.21
C TYR A 126 6.97 0.33 -2.26
N THR A 127 6.10 -0.30 -1.45
CA THR A 127 6.48 -1.41 -0.55
C THR A 127 6.33 -2.78 -1.21
N TYR A 128 5.70 -2.85 -2.40
CA TYR A 128 5.37 -4.10 -3.05
C TYR A 128 6.55 -5.07 -3.18
N ASP A 129 7.63 -4.63 -3.82
CA ASP A 129 8.82 -5.47 -4.06
C ASP A 129 9.47 -5.94 -2.75
N GLU A 130 9.48 -5.08 -1.71
CA GLU A 130 10.06 -5.40 -0.41
C GLU A 130 9.17 -6.40 0.33
N ASN A 131 7.86 -6.18 0.35
CA ASN A 131 6.90 -7.07 1.00
C ASN A 131 6.90 -8.45 0.34
N MET A 132 6.81 -8.54 -0.98
CA MET A 132 6.84 -9.82 -1.70
C MET A 132 8.13 -10.60 -1.44
N THR A 133 9.29 -9.92 -1.48
CA THR A 133 10.59 -10.55 -1.23
C THR A 133 10.72 -11.04 0.21
N ASN A 134 10.32 -10.22 1.19
CA ASN A 134 10.49 -10.57 2.60
C ASN A 134 9.47 -11.61 3.06
N ALA A 135 8.25 -11.59 2.53
CA ALA A 135 7.25 -12.62 2.78
C ALA A 135 7.72 -13.99 2.28
N GLU A 136 8.28 -14.03 1.06
CA GLU A 136 8.84 -15.25 0.50
C GLU A 136 10.00 -15.80 1.34
N LEU A 137 10.96 -14.95 1.73
CA LEU A 137 12.08 -15.34 2.60
C LEU A 137 11.61 -15.83 3.97
N ALA A 138 10.48 -15.34 4.47
CA ALA A 138 9.88 -15.80 5.70
C ALA A 138 9.01 -17.07 5.53
N GLY A 139 8.74 -17.48 4.30
CA GLY A 139 7.89 -18.62 3.98
C GLY A 139 6.39 -18.35 4.19
N VAL A 140 5.95 -17.10 4.01
CA VAL A 140 4.54 -16.72 3.95
C VAL A 140 4.09 -16.75 2.49
N PRO A 141 3.12 -17.61 2.11
CA PRO A 141 2.55 -17.62 0.78
C PRO A 141 1.88 -16.29 0.46
N THR A 142 2.13 -15.74 -0.73
CA THR A 142 1.57 -14.44 -1.13
C THR A 142 0.81 -14.50 -2.45
N GLY A 143 -0.30 -13.78 -2.49
CA GLY A 143 -0.95 -13.26 -3.68
C GLY A 143 -0.73 -11.76 -3.81
N THR A 144 -1.33 -11.16 -4.81
CA THR A 144 -1.22 -9.73 -5.03
C THR A 144 -2.54 -9.12 -5.47
N TYR A 145 -2.71 -7.79 -5.32
CA TYR A 145 -3.89 -7.13 -5.82
C TYR A 145 -3.58 -5.76 -6.45
N VAL A 146 -4.45 -5.36 -7.36
CA VAL A 146 -4.52 -4.03 -7.95
C VAL A 146 -5.84 -3.41 -7.54
N TYR A 147 -5.82 -2.30 -6.77
CA TYR A 147 -6.99 -1.46 -6.60
C TYR A 147 -7.30 -0.80 -7.93
N SER A 148 -8.38 -1.20 -8.58
CA SER A 148 -8.71 -0.70 -9.91
C SER A 148 -9.25 0.71 -9.87
N THR A 149 -8.75 1.57 -10.76
CA THR A 149 -9.36 2.86 -11.07
C THR A 149 -9.84 2.94 -12.51
N ALA A 150 -9.92 1.79 -13.18
CA ALA A 150 -10.33 1.70 -14.57
C ALA A 150 -11.79 2.12 -14.76
N LEU A 151 -12.05 2.76 -15.90
CA LEU A 151 -13.38 3.09 -16.40
C LEU A 151 -13.61 2.52 -17.82
N SER A 152 -12.72 1.64 -18.26
CA SER A 152 -12.79 0.97 -19.56
C SER A 152 -11.99 -0.33 -19.55
N THR A 153 -12.32 -1.24 -20.46
CA THR A 153 -11.56 -2.49 -20.68
C THR A 153 -10.11 -2.22 -21.12
N THR A 154 -9.87 -1.13 -21.84
CA THR A 154 -8.51 -0.72 -22.21
C THR A 154 -7.66 -0.37 -20.99
N THR A 155 -8.23 0.35 -20.02
CA THR A 155 -7.52 0.68 -18.78
C THR A 155 -7.34 -0.56 -17.92
N ALA A 156 -8.36 -1.42 -17.81
CA ALA A 156 -8.28 -2.69 -17.08
C ALA A 156 -7.17 -3.62 -17.65
N LEU A 157 -7.04 -3.67 -19.00
CA LEU A 157 -5.94 -4.40 -19.64
C LEU A 157 -4.58 -3.85 -19.22
N LYS A 158 -4.41 -2.52 -19.19
CA LYS A 158 -3.15 -1.89 -18.75
C LYS A 158 -2.87 -2.17 -17.27
N GLU A 159 -3.88 -2.17 -16.41
CA GLU A 159 -3.73 -2.56 -15.00
C GLU A 159 -3.29 -4.01 -14.86
N ALA A 160 -3.83 -4.93 -15.66
CA ALA A 160 -3.38 -6.32 -15.70
C ALA A 160 -1.92 -6.45 -16.16
N GLN A 161 -1.54 -5.73 -17.22
CA GLN A 161 -0.16 -5.73 -17.76
C GLN A 161 0.83 -5.13 -16.75
N LEU A 162 0.43 -4.07 -16.04
CA LEU A 162 1.22 -3.53 -14.92
C LEU A 162 1.42 -4.60 -13.84
N ALA A 163 0.34 -5.27 -13.41
CA ALA A 163 0.42 -6.34 -12.42
C ALA A 163 1.38 -7.44 -12.86
N ILE A 164 1.23 -7.93 -14.08
CA ILE A 164 2.09 -8.99 -14.64
C ILE A 164 3.56 -8.55 -14.66
N SER A 165 3.84 -7.31 -15.06
CA SER A 165 5.20 -6.79 -15.06
C SER A 165 5.82 -6.68 -13.65
N LYS A 166 4.99 -6.34 -12.66
CA LYS A 166 5.42 -6.20 -11.27
C LYS A 166 5.68 -7.54 -10.58
N MET A 167 4.94 -8.56 -10.96
CA MET A 167 5.11 -9.91 -10.41
C MET A 167 6.37 -10.61 -10.91
N GLN A 168 7.10 -10.05 -11.89
CA GLN A 168 8.32 -10.67 -12.40
C GLN A 168 9.38 -10.84 -11.32
N GLY A 169 9.90 -12.07 -11.20
CA GLY A 169 10.91 -12.41 -10.20
C GLY A 169 10.37 -12.55 -8.77
N HIS A 170 9.06 -12.54 -8.57
CA HIS A 170 8.41 -12.88 -7.31
C HIS A 170 7.67 -14.21 -7.38
N LYS A 171 7.67 -14.92 -6.26
CA LYS A 171 6.92 -16.17 -6.11
C LYS A 171 5.48 -15.84 -5.71
N VAL A 172 4.56 -15.90 -6.68
CA VAL A 172 3.13 -15.70 -6.44
C VAL A 172 2.47 -17.05 -6.21
N SER A 173 2.02 -17.31 -4.98
CA SER A 173 1.47 -18.60 -4.50
C SER A 173 -0.02 -18.57 -4.25
N TYR A 174 -0.60 -17.38 -4.24
CA TYR A 174 -2.01 -17.07 -4.09
C TYR A 174 -2.51 -16.28 -5.31
N PRO A 175 -3.81 -16.04 -5.46
CA PRO A 175 -4.36 -15.36 -6.63
C PRO A 175 -3.79 -13.97 -6.89
N VAL A 176 -3.96 -13.52 -8.13
CA VAL A 176 -3.78 -12.13 -8.57
C VAL A 176 -5.16 -11.49 -8.64
N VAL A 177 -5.40 -10.52 -7.79
CA VAL A 177 -6.73 -9.99 -7.51
C VAL A 177 -6.98 -8.68 -8.24
N TYR A 178 -8.13 -8.57 -8.86
CA TYR A 178 -8.68 -7.32 -9.37
C TYR A 178 -9.68 -6.78 -8.36
N ASP A 179 -9.34 -5.68 -7.71
CA ASP A 179 -10.11 -5.08 -6.65
C ASP A 179 -11.08 -4.04 -7.22
N LEU A 180 -12.38 -4.31 -7.10
CA LEU A 180 -13.49 -3.56 -7.68
C LEU A 180 -14.30 -2.86 -6.59
N GLU A 181 -13.92 -1.62 -6.29
CA GLU A 181 -14.65 -0.78 -5.33
C GLU A 181 -14.59 0.72 -5.68
N TYR A 182 -14.01 1.07 -6.84
CA TYR A 182 -13.84 2.47 -7.23
C TYR A 182 -15.17 3.17 -7.53
N ALA A 183 -15.52 4.18 -6.73
CA ALA A 183 -16.81 4.86 -6.78
C ALA A 183 -17.19 5.40 -8.16
N LYS A 184 -16.24 5.83 -9.00
CA LYS A 184 -16.57 6.29 -10.36
C LYS A 184 -16.98 5.14 -11.26
N ALA A 185 -16.47 3.93 -11.04
CA ALA A 185 -16.83 2.77 -11.83
C ALA A 185 -18.24 2.26 -11.55
N SER A 186 -18.82 2.53 -10.35
CA SER A 186 -20.20 2.21 -10.06
C SER A 186 -21.23 2.97 -10.90
N LYS A 187 -20.82 4.02 -11.59
CA LYS A 187 -21.67 4.76 -12.55
C LYS A 187 -21.73 4.07 -13.93
N LEU A 188 -20.92 3.04 -14.14
CA LEU A 188 -20.95 2.21 -15.34
C LEU A 188 -22.02 1.13 -15.20
N SER A 189 -22.41 0.50 -16.32
CA SER A 189 -23.27 -0.68 -16.25
C SER A 189 -22.53 -1.86 -15.61
N ALA A 190 -23.24 -2.75 -14.91
CA ALA A 190 -22.68 -3.99 -14.38
C ALA A 190 -21.98 -4.81 -15.46
N LYS A 191 -22.54 -4.86 -16.67
CA LYS A 191 -21.90 -5.47 -17.82
C LYS A 191 -20.52 -4.88 -18.12
N THR A 192 -20.40 -3.55 -18.17
CA THR A 192 -19.12 -2.89 -18.45
C THR A 192 -18.09 -3.16 -17.36
N VAL A 193 -18.49 -3.09 -16.08
CA VAL A 193 -17.62 -3.42 -14.96
C VAL A 193 -17.12 -4.87 -15.05
N SER A 194 -18.01 -5.80 -15.37
CA SER A 194 -17.67 -7.21 -15.52
C SER A 194 -16.78 -7.48 -16.73
N GLU A 195 -16.99 -6.77 -17.84
CA GLU A 195 -16.09 -6.85 -19.01
C GLU A 195 -14.68 -6.33 -18.68
N MET A 196 -14.56 -5.31 -17.83
CA MET A 196 -13.26 -4.84 -17.31
C MET A 196 -12.60 -5.93 -16.47
N ALA A 197 -13.35 -6.52 -15.52
CA ALA A 197 -12.86 -7.60 -14.68
C ALA A 197 -12.45 -8.83 -15.50
N LEU A 198 -13.27 -9.23 -16.48
CA LEU A 198 -12.97 -10.34 -17.39
C LEU A 198 -11.70 -10.07 -18.21
N THR A 199 -11.52 -8.83 -18.67
CA THR A 199 -10.31 -8.41 -19.41
C THR A 199 -9.07 -8.56 -18.55
N PHE A 200 -9.09 -8.07 -17.31
CA PHE A 200 -8.00 -8.25 -16.35
C PHE A 200 -7.72 -9.73 -16.08
N CYS A 201 -8.75 -10.50 -15.74
CA CYS A 201 -8.63 -11.92 -15.42
C CYS A 201 -8.07 -12.74 -16.58
N ASN A 202 -8.50 -12.47 -17.81
CA ASN A 202 -8.01 -13.17 -18.99
C ASN A 202 -6.55 -12.87 -19.29
N GLU A 203 -6.10 -11.62 -19.08
CA GLU A 203 -4.70 -11.24 -19.26
C GLU A 203 -3.81 -11.92 -18.20
N VAL A 204 -4.25 -11.92 -16.95
CA VAL A 204 -3.60 -12.62 -15.84
C VAL A 204 -3.48 -14.14 -16.12
N ARG A 205 -4.55 -14.77 -16.62
CA ARG A 205 -4.53 -16.20 -17.02
C ARG A 205 -3.56 -16.44 -18.17
N ARG A 206 -3.53 -15.56 -19.18
CA ARG A 206 -2.61 -15.68 -20.31
C ARG A 206 -1.15 -15.62 -19.86
N ALA A 207 -0.84 -14.80 -18.90
CA ALA A 207 0.46 -14.78 -18.24
C ALA A 207 0.69 -16.00 -17.34
N GLY A 208 -0.32 -16.89 -17.21
CA GLY A 208 -0.28 -18.14 -16.45
C GLY A 208 -0.36 -17.95 -14.94
N TYR A 209 -0.93 -16.86 -14.46
CA TYR A 209 -1.28 -16.66 -13.05
C TYR A 209 -2.76 -17.01 -12.82
N TYR A 210 -3.14 -17.11 -11.56
CA TYR A 210 -4.50 -17.43 -11.14
C TYR A 210 -5.25 -16.15 -10.79
N PRO A 211 -6.27 -15.73 -11.55
CA PRO A 211 -6.99 -14.49 -11.28
C PRO A 211 -8.09 -14.68 -10.23
N MET A 212 -8.42 -13.61 -9.54
CA MET A 212 -9.51 -13.48 -8.60
C MET A 212 -10.10 -12.06 -8.69
N VAL A 213 -11.36 -11.90 -8.30
CA VAL A 213 -12.00 -10.59 -8.14
C VAL A 213 -12.26 -10.35 -6.66
N TYR A 214 -11.92 -9.14 -6.17
CA TYR A 214 -12.35 -8.64 -4.88
C TYR A 214 -13.45 -7.61 -5.05
N CYS A 215 -14.44 -7.67 -4.18
CA CYS A 215 -15.48 -6.68 -4.01
C CYS A 215 -16.16 -6.83 -2.64
N ASN A 216 -16.86 -5.78 -2.19
CA ASN A 216 -17.78 -5.93 -1.06
C ASN A 216 -19.14 -6.49 -1.51
N THR A 217 -20.01 -6.85 -0.55
CA THR A 217 -21.32 -7.45 -0.83
C THR A 217 -22.23 -6.54 -1.66
N ASN A 218 -22.16 -5.21 -1.49
CA ASN A 218 -22.95 -4.26 -2.30
C ASN A 218 -22.48 -4.26 -3.77
N TRP A 219 -21.18 -4.26 -4.00
CA TRP A 219 -20.64 -4.37 -5.36
C TRP A 219 -21.01 -5.70 -6.01
N TYR A 220 -20.93 -6.78 -5.24
CA TYR A 220 -21.31 -8.11 -5.71
C TYR A 220 -22.75 -8.15 -6.23
N ASP A 221 -23.68 -7.56 -5.47
CA ASP A 221 -25.12 -7.59 -5.76
C ASP A 221 -25.54 -6.62 -6.87
N ASN A 222 -24.91 -5.43 -6.94
CA ASN A 222 -25.46 -4.31 -7.71
C ASN A 222 -24.62 -3.85 -8.91
N TYR A 223 -23.32 -4.16 -8.93
CA TYR A 223 -22.40 -3.58 -9.91
C TYR A 223 -21.63 -4.61 -10.72
N ILE A 224 -21.83 -5.92 -10.48
CA ILE A 224 -21.13 -7.00 -11.18
C ILE A 224 -22.13 -7.97 -11.78
N ASP A 225 -21.99 -8.25 -13.07
CA ASP A 225 -22.70 -9.34 -13.77
C ASP A 225 -21.84 -10.61 -13.73
N TRP A 226 -22.11 -11.44 -12.75
CA TRP A 226 -21.35 -12.69 -12.51
C TRP A 226 -21.51 -13.72 -13.63
N SER A 227 -22.50 -13.59 -14.50
CA SER A 227 -22.66 -14.48 -15.65
C SER A 227 -21.48 -14.38 -16.62
N LEU A 228 -20.83 -13.20 -16.67
CA LEU A 228 -19.64 -12.95 -17.47
C LEU A 228 -18.35 -13.43 -16.81
N LEU A 229 -18.36 -13.67 -15.51
CA LEU A 229 -17.19 -14.02 -14.70
C LEU A 229 -17.21 -15.48 -14.22
N SER A 230 -17.89 -16.35 -14.96
CA SER A 230 -17.93 -17.77 -14.63
C SER A 230 -16.53 -18.37 -14.46
N GLY A 231 -16.33 -19.09 -13.36
CA GLY A 231 -15.04 -19.70 -13.03
C GLY A 231 -13.96 -18.73 -12.54
N VAL A 232 -14.34 -17.49 -12.15
CA VAL A 232 -13.47 -16.57 -11.41
C VAL A 232 -13.79 -16.70 -9.92
N ASP A 233 -12.77 -17.00 -9.11
CA ASP A 233 -12.93 -17.05 -7.66
C ASP A 233 -13.11 -15.62 -7.11
N VAL A 234 -13.80 -15.51 -5.96
CA VAL A 234 -14.15 -14.23 -5.35
C VAL A 234 -13.53 -14.11 -3.96
N TRP A 235 -12.95 -12.96 -3.69
CA TRP A 235 -12.59 -12.47 -2.37
C TRP A 235 -13.61 -11.39 -1.99
N ILE A 236 -14.47 -11.70 -1.00
CA ILE A 236 -15.58 -10.84 -0.62
C ILE A 236 -15.30 -10.09 0.66
N ALA A 237 -15.63 -8.81 0.71
CA ALA A 237 -15.56 -8.01 1.92
C ALA A 237 -16.94 -7.83 2.58
N ARG A 238 -16.96 -8.05 3.89
CA ARG A 238 -18.07 -7.68 4.77
C ARG A 238 -17.55 -7.58 6.19
N TYR A 239 -17.54 -6.38 6.72
CA TYR A 239 -16.89 -6.07 7.99
C TYR A 239 -17.85 -6.13 9.18
N GLY A 240 -17.33 -6.52 10.33
CA GLY A 240 -18.03 -6.45 11.62
C GLY A 240 -17.49 -7.44 12.65
N ASP A 241 -17.38 -7.00 13.91
CA ASP A 241 -16.90 -7.83 15.03
C ASP A 241 -17.78 -9.06 15.26
N THR A 242 -19.11 -8.86 15.17
CA THR A 242 -20.12 -9.89 15.46
C THR A 242 -20.73 -10.48 14.21
N ILE A 243 -20.27 -10.06 13.03
CA ILE A 243 -20.81 -10.54 11.76
C ILE A 243 -20.20 -11.90 11.45
N GLN A 244 -21.05 -12.86 11.13
CA GLN A 244 -20.64 -14.12 10.52
C GLN A 244 -20.27 -13.88 9.06
N ALA A 245 -19.50 -14.81 8.50
CA ALA A 245 -19.17 -14.83 7.09
C ALA A 245 -20.42 -14.67 6.21
N PRO A 246 -20.33 -13.97 5.07
CA PRO A 246 -21.45 -13.88 4.14
C PRO A 246 -22.00 -15.22 3.75
N ASP A 247 -23.30 -15.27 3.44
CA ASP A 247 -23.96 -16.52 3.00
C ASP A 247 -23.30 -17.06 1.73
N LYS A 248 -22.77 -18.28 1.81
CA LYS A 248 -22.06 -18.91 0.70
C LYS A 248 -22.98 -19.40 -0.43
N GLU A 249 -24.25 -19.57 -0.17
CA GLU A 249 -25.23 -19.94 -1.21
C GLU A 249 -25.53 -18.71 -2.09
N ARG A 250 -25.56 -17.52 -1.47
CA ARG A 250 -25.75 -16.25 -2.19
C ARG A 250 -24.46 -15.74 -2.84
N TYR A 251 -23.38 -15.78 -2.10
CA TYR A 251 -22.09 -15.21 -2.50
C TYR A 251 -21.09 -16.33 -2.74
N ASN A 252 -20.80 -16.62 -3.98
CA ASN A 252 -19.85 -17.68 -4.34
C ASN A 252 -18.40 -17.23 -4.17
N TYR A 253 -17.95 -17.11 -2.93
CA TYR A 253 -16.59 -16.64 -2.60
C TYR A 253 -15.72 -17.76 -2.02
N THR A 254 -14.41 -17.57 -2.09
CA THR A 254 -13.39 -18.47 -1.55
C THR A 254 -12.54 -17.83 -0.45
N ILE A 255 -12.53 -16.49 -0.35
CA ILE A 255 -11.90 -15.72 0.72
C ILE A 255 -12.87 -14.66 1.21
N TRP A 256 -12.89 -14.43 2.52
CA TRP A 256 -13.67 -13.38 3.17
C TRP A 256 -12.74 -12.41 3.91
N GLN A 257 -12.76 -11.13 3.54
CA GLN A 257 -12.16 -10.04 4.32
C GLN A 257 -13.15 -9.61 5.39
N SER A 258 -12.82 -9.86 6.64
CA SER A 258 -13.74 -9.76 7.78
C SER A 258 -13.66 -8.42 8.51
N THR A 259 -12.61 -7.67 8.32
CA THR A 259 -12.39 -6.34 8.91
C THR A 259 -11.35 -5.55 8.12
N ASP A 260 -11.54 -4.22 8.08
CA ASP A 260 -10.54 -3.26 7.63
C ASP A 260 -9.59 -2.83 8.77
N GLY A 261 -9.71 -3.47 9.93
CA GLY A 261 -8.87 -3.21 11.08
C GLY A 261 -9.11 -1.88 11.79
N ASN A 262 -9.97 -1.01 11.27
CA ASN A 262 -10.09 0.37 11.70
C ASN A 262 -11.11 0.56 12.86
N ARG A 263 -10.65 1.11 13.99
CA ARG A 263 -11.51 1.48 15.12
C ARG A 263 -12.59 2.51 14.77
N GLU A 264 -12.35 3.37 13.80
CA GLU A 264 -13.30 4.42 13.41
C GLU A 264 -14.55 3.86 12.74
N SER A 265 -14.45 2.68 12.14
CA SER A 265 -15.60 1.94 11.61
C SER A 265 -16.45 1.27 12.69
N GLY A 266 -16.12 1.46 13.98
CA GLY A 266 -16.85 0.86 15.11
C GLY A 266 -16.42 -0.58 15.43
N LEU A 267 -15.39 -1.07 14.76
CA LEU A 267 -14.79 -2.38 14.96
C LEU A 267 -13.70 -2.34 16.05
N ASN A 268 -13.34 -3.50 16.60
CA ASN A 268 -12.13 -3.60 17.40
C ASN A 268 -10.91 -3.40 16.52
N SER A 269 -9.92 -2.62 16.99
CA SER A 269 -8.68 -2.42 16.26
C SER A 269 -7.91 -3.75 16.14
N THR A 270 -7.34 -3.98 14.97
CA THR A 270 -6.41 -5.08 14.73
C THR A 270 -4.95 -4.72 15.02
N SER A 271 -4.69 -3.48 15.49
CA SER A 271 -3.35 -3.05 15.89
C SER A 271 -2.76 -3.98 16.95
N GLY A 272 -1.58 -4.52 16.66
CA GLY A 272 -0.90 -5.49 17.52
C GLY A 272 -1.46 -6.92 17.48
N LEU A 273 -2.46 -7.19 16.62
CA LEU A 273 -3.03 -8.53 16.46
C LEU A 273 -2.07 -9.47 15.72
N VAL A 274 -1.33 -8.94 14.77
CA VAL A 274 -0.33 -9.69 13.99
C VAL A 274 1.06 -9.18 14.37
N ALA A 275 1.87 -10.05 14.97
CA ALA A 275 3.26 -9.70 15.28
C ALA A 275 4.02 -9.41 13.98
N GLY A 276 4.83 -8.34 13.98
CA GLY A 276 5.56 -7.90 12.77
C GLY A 276 4.90 -6.75 12.03
N ILE A 277 3.62 -6.49 12.23
CA ILE A 277 3.00 -5.22 11.81
C ILE A 277 3.42 -4.15 12.81
N PRO A 278 3.91 -2.96 12.39
CA PRO A 278 4.32 -1.88 13.28
C PRO A 278 3.20 -1.48 14.25
N ALA A 279 3.57 -1.20 15.51
CA ALA A 279 2.63 -0.80 16.55
C ALA A 279 1.86 0.46 16.12
N GLY A 280 0.56 0.44 16.32
CA GLY A 280 -0.34 1.53 15.92
C GLY A 280 -0.92 1.40 14.51
N ASN A 281 -0.40 0.48 13.68
CA ASN A 281 -0.98 0.20 12.37
C ASN A 281 -1.97 -0.96 12.47
N ASP A 282 -3.15 -0.75 11.91
CA ASP A 282 -4.14 -1.79 11.72
C ASP A 282 -3.82 -2.63 10.48
N VAL A 283 -4.37 -3.83 10.41
CA VAL A 283 -4.23 -4.74 9.28
C VAL A 283 -5.55 -5.42 9.00
N ASP A 284 -5.88 -5.58 7.75
CA ASP A 284 -7.07 -6.25 7.28
C ASP A 284 -6.94 -7.76 7.50
N MET A 285 -8.03 -8.41 7.93
CA MET A 285 -8.02 -9.83 8.27
C MET A 285 -8.90 -10.64 7.34
N ASP A 286 -8.29 -11.67 6.78
CA ASP A 286 -8.88 -12.55 5.79
C ASP A 286 -9.05 -13.96 6.30
N PHE A 287 -10.13 -14.61 5.88
CA PHE A 287 -10.36 -16.03 6.12
C PHE A 287 -10.65 -16.77 4.82
N GLY A 288 -9.83 -17.78 4.53
CA GLY A 288 -9.94 -18.55 3.30
C GLY A 288 -10.62 -19.91 3.52
N TYR A 289 -11.43 -20.28 2.54
CA TYR A 289 -12.13 -21.57 2.43
C TYR A 289 -11.42 -22.50 1.44
N VAL A 290 -10.42 -21.99 0.76
CA VAL A 290 -9.54 -22.71 -0.18
C VAL A 290 -8.10 -22.43 0.19
N ASP A 291 -7.30 -23.49 0.31
CA ASP A 291 -5.85 -23.36 0.42
C ASP A 291 -5.24 -23.32 -0.99
N TYR A 292 -4.95 -22.12 -1.46
CA TYR A 292 -4.43 -21.89 -2.80
C TYR A 292 -3.03 -22.45 -3.02
N THR A 293 -2.27 -22.71 -1.96
CA THR A 293 -0.95 -23.37 -2.10
C THR A 293 -1.06 -24.80 -2.66
N LYS A 294 -2.25 -25.41 -2.55
CA LYS A 294 -2.57 -26.72 -3.14
C LYS A 294 -3.12 -26.61 -4.57
N LYS A 295 -3.59 -25.43 -4.96
CA LYS A 295 -4.23 -25.16 -6.26
C LYS A 295 -3.29 -24.47 -7.25
N ILE A 296 -2.39 -23.64 -6.74
CA ILE A 296 -1.44 -22.85 -7.53
C ILE A 296 -0.06 -23.45 -7.35
N THR A 297 0.56 -23.89 -8.45
CA THR A 297 1.99 -24.20 -8.46
C THR A 297 2.76 -22.89 -8.62
N PRO A 298 3.46 -22.41 -7.60
CA PRO A 298 4.19 -21.14 -7.69
C PRO A 298 5.29 -21.27 -8.73
N ARG A 299 5.38 -20.30 -9.62
CA ARG A 299 6.48 -20.24 -10.60
C ARG A 299 7.20 -18.91 -10.45
N TRP A 300 8.52 -18.95 -10.47
CA TRP A 300 9.34 -17.82 -10.89
C TRP A 300 9.06 -17.61 -12.36
N LYS A 301 8.15 -16.70 -12.69
CA LYS A 301 7.81 -16.50 -14.09
C LYS A 301 8.76 -15.50 -14.72
N SER A 302 9.49 -15.93 -15.75
CA SER A 302 10.02 -15.02 -16.75
C SER A 302 8.89 -14.72 -17.75
N LEU A 303 8.91 -13.52 -18.32
CA LEU A 303 7.96 -13.13 -19.38
C LEU A 303 8.28 -13.75 -20.74
N ASP A 304 9.27 -14.61 -20.85
CA ASP A 304 9.80 -15.12 -22.13
C ASP A 304 8.75 -15.79 -23.01
N SER A 305 7.64 -16.24 -22.43
CA SER A 305 6.50 -16.83 -23.16
C SER A 305 5.22 -16.01 -23.10
N TYR A 306 5.24 -14.84 -22.46
CA TYR A 306 4.06 -14.00 -22.32
C TYR A 306 4.04 -12.93 -23.43
N VAL A 307 3.01 -13.00 -24.27
CA VAL A 307 2.72 -11.97 -25.28
C VAL A 307 1.50 -11.21 -24.78
N PRO A 308 1.63 -9.91 -24.44
CA PRO A 308 0.50 -9.09 -24.01
C PRO A 308 -0.61 -9.07 -25.08
N ALA A 309 -1.87 -8.98 -24.65
CA ALA A 309 -2.97 -8.73 -25.59
C ALA A 309 -2.76 -7.35 -26.24
N VAL A 310 -2.65 -7.37 -27.54
CA VAL A 310 -2.77 -6.17 -28.35
C VAL A 310 -4.25 -5.99 -28.64
N LYS A 311 -4.83 -4.83 -28.30
CA LYS A 311 -6.16 -4.49 -28.78
C LYS A 311 -6.07 -4.44 -30.32
N PRO A 312 -7.00 -5.04 -31.08
CA PRO A 312 -7.01 -4.82 -32.53
C PRO A 312 -7.21 -3.32 -32.78
N ASP A 313 -6.17 -2.67 -33.22
CA ASP A 313 -6.28 -1.34 -33.82
C ASP A 313 -6.92 -1.56 -35.19
N THR A 314 -8.14 -1.07 -35.36
CA THR A 314 -8.79 -1.09 -36.67
C THR A 314 -8.20 0.02 -37.51
N GLY A 315 -7.06 -0.22 -38.12
CA GLY A 315 -6.45 0.75 -39.03
C GLY A 315 -5.03 0.42 -39.48
N SER A 316 -4.93 -0.41 -40.49
CA SER A 316 -3.95 -0.50 -41.58
C SER A 316 -2.49 -0.07 -41.40
N ASN A 317 -1.65 -0.98 -41.79
CA ASN A 317 -0.46 -0.97 -42.61
C ASN A 317 0.92 -0.85 -42.00
N ASP A 318 1.59 -1.98 -42.10
CA ASP A 318 2.87 -2.29 -42.79
C ASP A 318 3.95 -1.19 -42.75
N GLY A 319 5.03 -1.59 -42.13
CA GLY A 319 6.26 -0.81 -42.06
C GLY A 319 6.69 -0.69 -40.58
N SER A 320 7.33 -1.72 -40.06
CA SER A 320 7.71 -1.86 -38.66
C SER A 320 8.69 -0.79 -38.18
N GLN A 321 8.18 0.41 -37.90
CA GLN A 321 8.86 1.32 -36.98
C GLN A 321 8.40 0.99 -35.55
N GLU A 322 9.33 0.69 -34.65
CA GLU A 322 9.04 0.55 -33.22
C GLU A 322 8.33 1.84 -32.76
N GLN A 323 7.18 1.70 -32.07
CA GLN A 323 6.42 2.86 -31.62
C GLN A 323 7.23 3.64 -30.58
N THR A 324 7.11 4.97 -30.59
CA THR A 324 7.68 5.86 -29.59
C THR A 324 7.31 5.42 -28.18
N GLY A 325 8.30 5.28 -27.29
CA GLY A 325 8.06 4.95 -25.90
C GLY A 325 9.13 4.08 -25.25
N LEU A 326 8.85 3.67 -24.01
CA LEU A 326 9.70 2.77 -23.25
C LEU A 326 9.32 1.33 -23.58
N HIS A 327 10.28 0.57 -24.06
CA HIS A 327 10.15 -0.84 -24.43
C HIS A 327 11.01 -1.71 -23.54
N GLN A 328 10.74 -3.01 -23.53
CA GLN A 328 11.54 -3.98 -22.79
C GLN A 328 12.01 -5.10 -23.73
N GLU A 329 13.28 -5.41 -23.66
CA GLU A 329 13.89 -6.53 -24.36
C GLU A 329 14.83 -7.29 -23.44
N LYS A 330 14.65 -8.62 -23.31
CA LYS A 330 15.49 -9.50 -22.46
C LYS A 330 15.66 -8.97 -21.02
N GLY A 331 14.58 -8.42 -20.42
CA GLY A 331 14.59 -7.90 -19.06
C GLY A 331 15.24 -6.52 -18.90
N LYS A 332 15.72 -5.88 -19.98
CA LYS A 332 16.26 -4.53 -19.99
C LYS A 332 15.27 -3.58 -20.66
N TYR A 333 15.23 -2.33 -20.23
CA TYR A 333 14.40 -1.30 -20.84
C TYR A 333 15.21 -0.44 -21.80
N TYR A 334 14.61 -0.08 -22.95
CA TYR A 334 15.15 0.87 -23.91
C TYR A 334 14.05 1.84 -24.34
N TYR A 335 14.43 2.95 -24.91
CA TYR A 335 13.48 3.97 -25.33
C TYR A 335 13.60 4.24 -26.84
N VAL A 336 12.44 4.33 -27.48
CA VAL A 336 12.32 4.72 -28.90
C VAL A 336 11.74 6.13 -28.96
N ASN A 337 12.39 7.02 -29.70
CA ASN A 337 11.98 8.39 -29.87
C ASN A 337 10.85 8.52 -30.92
N GLU A 338 10.36 9.74 -31.16
CA GLU A 338 9.28 10.02 -32.14
C GLU A 338 9.67 9.71 -33.56
N ASN A 339 10.97 9.59 -33.86
CA ASN A 339 11.48 9.23 -35.20
C ASN A 339 11.60 7.69 -35.36
N GLY A 340 11.21 6.90 -34.38
CA GLY A 340 11.35 5.44 -34.41
C GLY A 340 12.77 4.93 -34.09
N GLU A 341 13.64 5.78 -33.51
CA GLU A 341 15.03 5.44 -33.22
C GLU A 341 15.23 5.11 -31.76
N ARG A 342 16.04 4.08 -31.46
CA ARG A 342 16.51 3.79 -30.10
C ARG A 342 17.50 4.85 -29.67
N VAL A 343 17.29 5.44 -28.50
CA VAL A 343 18.15 6.48 -27.94
C VAL A 343 19.22 5.88 -27.02
N SER A 344 20.32 6.61 -26.83
CA SER A 344 21.40 6.27 -25.90
C SER A 344 21.98 7.52 -25.26
N ASP A 345 22.72 7.35 -24.16
CA ASP A 345 23.44 8.38 -23.41
C ASP A 345 22.61 9.61 -23.05
N GLN A 346 21.36 9.40 -22.64
CA GLN A 346 20.50 10.54 -22.29
C GLN A 346 19.46 10.22 -21.21
N TRP A 347 19.02 11.28 -20.58
CA TRP A 347 17.89 11.26 -19.66
C TRP A 347 16.59 11.30 -20.46
N ILE A 348 15.64 10.44 -20.07
CA ILE A 348 14.27 10.46 -20.60
C ILE A 348 13.27 10.50 -19.45
N THR A 349 12.09 11.03 -19.72
CA THR A 349 10.97 10.99 -18.76
C THR A 349 9.75 10.44 -19.48
N VAL A 350 9.24 9.32 -18.93
CA VAL A 350 8.07 8.63 -19.45
C VAL A 350 7.10 8.43 -18.29
N ASN A 351 5.85 8.87 -18.47
CA ASN A 351 4.79 8.75 -17.46
C ASN A 351 5.22 9.26 -16.07
N GLY A 352 5.93 10.39 -16.01
CA GLY A 352 6.42 11.01 -14.79
C GLY A 352 7.62 10.33 -14.14
N LYS A 353 8.12 9.22 -14.69
CA LYS A 353 9.32 8.51 -14.25
C LYS A 353 10.53 8.91 -15.09
N THR A 354 11.66 9.16 -14.45
CA THR A 354 12.91 9.55 -15.11
C THR A 354 13.83 8.34 -15.22
N TYR A 355 14.42 8.14 -16.37
CA TYR A 355 15.37 7.07 -16.69
C TYR A 355 16.64 7.69 -17.27
N TYR A 356 17.75 6.97 -17.19
CA TYR A 356 18.93 7.24 -17.99
C TYR A 356 19.20 6.05 -18.90
N ILE A 357 19.16 6.28 -20.20
CA ILE A 357 19.53 5.29 -21.18
C ILE A 357 21.02 5.40 -21.41
N SER A 358 21.76 4.34 -21.13
CA SER A 358 23.23 4.30 -21.27
C SER A 358 23.66 4.10 -22.71
N SER A 359 24.97 4.16 -22.94
CA SER A 359 25.56 3.99 -24.28
C SER A 359 25.25 2.65 -24.97
N ASP A 360 24.88 1.63 -24.18
CA ASP A 360 24.42 0.33 -24.71
C ASP A 360 22.93 0.35 -25.13
N GLY A 361 22.27 1.51 -25.06
CA GLY A 361 20.87 1.69 -25.45
C GLY A 361 19.85 1.21 -24.43
N TYR A 362 20.29 0.85 -23.20
CA TYR A 362 19.37 0.36 -22.17
C TYR A 362 19.35 1.24 -20.91
N ALA A 363 18.21 1.24 -20.23
CA ALA A 363 18.04 1.96 -18.98
C ALA A 363 18.95 1.41 -17.88
N LEU A 364 19.60 2.30 -17.15
CA LEU A 364 20.44 1.94 -16.01
C LEU A 364 19.61 1.34 -14.88
N MET A 365 20.20 0.41 -14.12
CA MET A 365 19.62 -0.25 -12.97
C MET A 365 20.57 -0.22 -11.77
N GLY A 366 20.01 -0.16 -10.55
CA GLY A 366 20.79 -0.11 -9.31
C GLY A 366 21.51 1.22 -9.11
N MET A 367 22.57 1.23 -8.27
CA MET A 367 23.35 2.44 -8.04
C MET A 367 24.33 2.67 -9.19
N LYS A 368 24.20 3.78 -9.87
CA LYS A 368 25.04 4.16 -11.00
C LYS A 368 25.51 5.60 -10.90
N LYS A 369 26.64 5.87 -11.54
CA LYS A 369 27.21 7.21 -11.64
C LYS A 369 26.95 7.76 -13.05
N VAL A 370 26.27 8.92 -13.12
CA VAL A 370 26.00 9.65 -14.36
C VAL A 370 26.49 11.09 -14.14
N ASP A 371 27.27 11.63 -15.07
CA ASP A 371 27.81 12.98 -15.01
C ASP A 371 28.45 13.34 -13.66
N GLY A 372 29.25 12.40 -13.09
CA GLY A 372 29.93 12.60 -11.83
C GLY A 372 29.09 12.41 -10.57
N LYS A 373 27.77 12.29 -10.66
CA LYS A 373 26.83 12.16 -9.54
C LYS A 373 26.29 10.73 -9.44
N TYR A 374 25.97 10.27 -8.24
CA TYR A 374 25.39 8.95 -8.03
C TYR A 374 23.88 9.04 -7.94
N TYR A 375 23.21 8.08 -8.62
CA TYR A 375 21.77 7.89 -8.65
C TYR A 375 21.43 6.46 -8.30
N TRP A 376 20.21 6.22 -7.85
CA TRP A 376 19.66 4.89 -7.76
C TRP A 376 18.56 4.71 -8.78
N PHE A 377 18.74 3.76 -9.65
CA PHE A 377 17.73 3.33 -10.60
C PHE A 377 17.07 2.06 -10.07
N HIS A 378 15.77 1.99 -10.17
CA HIS A 378 15.02 0.80 -9.74
C HIS A 378 15.60 -0.45 -10.40
N THR A 379 15.90 -1.48 -9.59
CA THR A 379 16.70 -2.64 -10.04
C THR A 379 16.01 -3.52 -11.07
N LYS A 380 14.69 -3.38 -11.24
CA LYS A 380 13.92 -4.16 -12.21
C LYS A 380 13.38 -3.30 -13.36
N SER A 381 12.94 -2.08 -13.11
CA SER A 381 12.27 -1.22 -14.10
C SER A 381 13.05 0.03 -14.50
N GLY A 382 14.24 0.25 -13.98
CA GLY A 382 15.20 1.25 -14.44
C GLY A 382 14.86 2.72 -14.16
N TYR A 383 13.72 3.06 -13.52
CA TYR A 383 13.44 4.47 -13.21
C TYR A 383 14.24 4.99 -12.02
N MET A 384 14.59 6.26 -12.05
CA MET A 384 15.39 6.94 -11.02
C MET A 384 14.58 7.22 -9.75
N PHE A 385 15.15 6.92 -8.60
CA PHE A 385 14.57 7.27 -7.30
C PHE A 385 14.78 8.75 -6.98
N LYS A 386 13.72 9.38 -6.46
CA LYS A 386 13.74 10.76 -5.94
C LYS A 386 13.11 10.78 -4.55
N ASN A 387 13.61 11.67 -3.68
CA ASN A 387 13.13 11.82 -2.29
C ASN A 387 13.00 10.48 -1.57
N ARG A 388 13.98 9.59 -1.74
CA ARG A 388 13.84 8.20 -1.30
C ARG A 388 15.06 7.70 -0.55
N ARG A 389 14.78 7.05 0.59
CA ARG A 389 15.74 6.25 1.35
C ARG A 389 15.86 4.87 0.71
N VAL A 390 17.07 4.39 0.59
CA VAL A 390 17.40 3.02 0.15
C VAL A 390 18.24 2.35 1.22
N THR A 391 17.77 1.23 1.72
CA THR A 391 18.52 0.38 2.66
C THR A 391 18.94 -0.89 1.93
N ARG A 392 20.24 -1.16 1.89
CA ARG A 392 20.78 -2.37 1.28
C ARG A 392 20.71 -3.55 2.26
N SER A 393 20.83 -4.76 1.74
CA SER A 393 20.91 -5.99 2.55
C SER A 393 22.07 -5.98 3.56
N THR A 394 23.12 -5.19 3.29
CA THR A 394 24.25 -4.93 4.23
C THR A 394 23.86 -4.04 5.42
N GLY A 395 22.64 -3.48 5.43
CA GLY A 395 22.21 -2.48 6.40
C GLY A 395 22.71 -1.07 6.12
N ASP A 396 23.41 -0.86 4.99
CA ASP A 396 23.84 0.48 4.55
C ASP A 396 22.64 1.29 4.09
N ILE A 397 22.53 2.53 4.55
CA ILE A 397 21.44 3.45 4.22
C ILE A 397 21.97 4.57 3.33
N TYR A 398 21.26 4.84 2.25
CA TYR A 398 21.48 5.95 1.33
C TYR A 398 20.19 6.77 1.20
N TYR A 399 20.31 8.03 0.82
CA TYR A 399 19.18 8.85 0.45
C TYR A 399 19.45 9.57 -0.87
N PHE A 400 18.41 9.64 -1.71
CA PHE A 400 18.43 10.33 -3.00
C PHE A 400 17.45 11.48 -2.94
N GLY A 401 17.96 12.69 -3.19
CA GLY A 401 17.21 13.94 -3.07
C GLY A 401 16.09 14.11 -4.11
N SER A 402 15.48 15.29 -4.14
CA SER A 402 14.42 15.63 -5.09
C SER A 402 14.89 15.61 -6.56
N ASP A 403 16.18 15.84 -6.78
CA ASP A 403 16.84 15.72 -8.08
C ASP A 403 17.34 14.29 -8.40
N GLY A 404 17.12 13.34 -7.48
CA GLY A 404 17.60 11.98 -7.58
C GLY A 404 19.07 11.76 -7.24
N VAL A 405 19.81 12.84 -6.91
CA VAL A 405 21.24 12.72 -6.55
C VAL A 405 21.40 12.16 -5.15
N ARG A 406 22.36 11.27 -4.98
CA ARG A 406 22.71 10.70 -3.67
C ARG A 406 23.23 11.79 -2.72
N CYS A 407 22.69 11.83 -1.51
CA CYS A 407 23.21 12.68 -0.44
C CYS A 407 24.58 12.21 0.02
N GLU A 408 25.54 13.12 0.15
CA GLU A 408 26.93 12.84 0.52
C GLU A 408 27.52 13.94 1.38
N ASN A 409 28.52 13.57 2.21
CA ASN A 409 29.42 14.48 2.89
C ASN A 409 28.77 15.62 3.66
N GLY A 410 27.72 15.33 4.46
CA GLY A 410 27.03 16.35 5.24
C GLY A 410 25.85 15.89 6.05
N MET A 411 25.30 16.85 6.79
CA MET A 411 24.03 16.67 7.49
C MET A 411 22.86 17.06 6.58
N TYR A 412 21.84 16.19 6.59
CA TYR A 412 20.61 16.39 5.81
C TYR A 412 19.40 16.17 6.71
N LYS A 413 18.51 17.15 6.67
CA LYS A 413 17.22 17.07 7.33
C LYS A 413 16.21 16.56 6.31
N ILE A 414 15.67 15.40 6.56
CA ILE A 414 14.88 14.62 5.60
C ILE A 414 13.51 14.37 6.19
N ARG A 415 12.48 14.67 5.42
CA ARG A 415 11.10 14.38 5.78
C ARG A 415 10.75 12.98 5.25
N GLU A 416 10.51 12.07 6.19
CA GLU A 416 10.04 10.72 5.94
C GLU A 416 8.61 10.55 6.50
N LYS A 417 7.97 9.42 6.25
CA LYS A 417 6.63 9.16 6.80
C LYS A 417 6.61 9.15 8.33
N SER A 418 7.66 8.68 8.95
CA SER A 418 7.85 8.66 10.42
C SER A 418 8.11 10.04 11.03
N GLY A 419 8.17 11.09 10.22
CA GLY A 419 8.49 12.43 10.64
C GLY A 419 9.73 13.00 9.95
N GLU A 420 10.20 14.13 10.46
CA GLU A 420 11.42 14.78 9.99
C GLU A 420 12.61 14.28 10.81
N HIS A 421 13.61 13.76 10.13
CA HIS A 421 14.81 13.17 10.73
C HIS A 421 16.08 13.77 10.16
N THR A 422 17.12 13.89 10.98
CA THR A 422 18.43 14.33 10.55
C THR A 422 19.37 13.14 10.38
N TYR A 423 20.06 13.08 9.24
CA TYR A 423 21.09 12.11 8.91
C TYR A 423 22.42 12.80 8.68
N TYR A 424 23.51 12.09 8.89
CA TYR A 424 24.82 12.45 8.36
C TYR A 424 25.24 11.43 7.31
N PHE A 425 25.36 11.86 6.04
CA PHE A 425 25.89 11.01 5.01
C PHE A 425 27.39 11.24 4.85
N GLN A 426 28.14 10.15 4.82
CA GLN A 426 29.58 10.14 4.61
C GLN A 426 29.91 10.45 3.14
N LYS A 427 31.19 10.68 2.81
CA LYS A 427 31.65 10.90 1.42
C LYS A 427 31.24 9.79 0.44
N ASN A 428 31.09 8.57 0.93
CA ASN A 428 30.62 7.44 0.13
C ASN A 428 29.09 7.33 0.05
N GLY A 429 28.36 8.31 0.59
CA GLY A 429 26.90 8.38 0.61
C GLY A 429 26.22 7.47 1.65
N LYS A 430 26.97 6.72 2.46
CA LYS A 430 26.36 5.91 3.53
C LYS A 430 25.97 6.78 4.71
N ALA A 431 24.76 6.56 5.25
CA ALA A 431 24.37 7.18 6.50
C ALA A 431 25.29 6.71 7.64
N TYR A 432 25.76 7.67 8.42
CA TYR A 432 26.62 7.40 9.58
C TYR A 432 25.79 6.77 10.71
N LYS A 433 26.42 5.90 11.47
CA LYS A 433 25.83 5.23 12.63
C LYS A 433 26.77 5.25 13.81
N GLY A 434 26.29 5.61 14.96
CA GLY A 434 27.07 5.71 16.20
C GLY A 434 27.46 7.13 16.54
N TRP A 435 28.51 7.30 17.34
CA TRP A 435 29.01 8.58 17.80
C TRP A 435 29.83 9.29 16.72
N LEU A 436 29.50 10.57 16.50
CA LEU A 436 30.20 11.42 15.55
C LEU A 436 30.54 12.76 16.21
N THR A 437 31.79 13.23 16.09
CA THR A 437 32.20 14.57 16.50
C THR A 437 32.42 15.42 15.26
N LEU A 438 31.66 16.51 15.18
CA LEU A 438 31.78 17.53 14.12
C LEU A 438 31.95 18.90 14.75
N ASN A 439 32.99 19.63 14.38
CA ASN A 439 33.28 20.99 14.88
C ASN A 439 33.23 21.07 16.41
N GLY A 440 33.80 20.09 17.11
CA GLY A 440 33.83 19.98 18.56
C GLY A 440 32.52 19.57 19.24
N LYS A 441 31.44 19.39 18.50
CA LYS A 441 30.16 18.93 19.01
C LYS A 441 29.99 17.44 18.80
N LYS A 442 29.45 16.72 19.82
CA LYS A 442 29.20 15.28 19.74
C LYS A 442 27.74 15.01 19.40
N TYR A 443 27.52 14.09 18.48
CA TYR A 443 26.24 13.62 18.01
C TYR A 443 26.16 12.10 18.10
N TYR A 444 24.95 11.56 18.20
CA TYR A 444 24.73 10.13 18.11
C TYR A 444 23.70 9.81 17.03
N PHE A 445 24.05 8.90 16.15
CA PHE A 445 23.17 8.37 15.10
C PHE A 445 22.81 6.94 15.46
N TYR A 446 21.51 6.62 15.44
CA TYR A 446 21.03 5.32 15.88
C TYR A 446 21.67 4.18 15.09
N LYS A 447 22.12 3.16 15.84
CA LYS A 447 22.62 1.89 15.30
C LYS A 447 21.47 0.89 15.14
N GLY A 448 21.73 -0.22 14.49
CA GLY A 448 20.77 -1.31 14.33
C GLY A 448 19.96 -1.21 13.05
N SER A 449 18.84 -1.93 13.00
CA SER A 449 17.98 -2.09 11.82
C SER A 449 16.58 -1.47 11.99
N SER A 450 16.34 -0.73 13.08
CA SER A 450 15.06 -0.06 13.32
C SER A 450 14.77 1.04 12.29
N ALA A 451 13.54 1.52 12.25
CA ALA A 451 13.13 2.66 11.42
C ALA A 451 13.99 3.91 11.67
N LEU A 452 14.48 4.10 12.91
CA LEU A 452 15.36 5.21 13.28
C LEU A 452 16.84 4.98 12.92
N SER A 453 17.20 3.82 12.35
CA SER A 453 18.59 3.53 12.02
C SER A 453 19.23 4.60 11.13
N GLY A 454 20.36 5.14 11.55
CA GLY A 454 21.08 6.24 10.88
C GLY A 454 20.53 7.63 11.14
N THR A 455 19.39 7.79 11.85
CA THR A 455 18.88 9.11 12.24
C THR A 455 19.60 9.63 13.48
N ARG A 456 19.70 10.95 13.60
CA ARG A 456 20.32 11.63 14.74
C ARG A 456 19.40 11.58 15.97
N ALA A 457 19.95 11.34 17.14
CA ALA A 457 19.24 11.50 18.40
C ALA A 457 19.03 12.99 18.69
N GLU A 458 17.78 13.41 18.93
CA GLU A 458 17.37 14.78 19.19
C GLU A 458 16.33 14.83 20.33
N ASN A 459 16.39 15.83 21.22
CA ASN A 459 15.46 16.00 22.34
C ASN A 459 15.24 14.71 23.16
N ILE A 460 16.29 13.95 23.45
CA ILE A 460 16.19 12.65 24.09
C ILE A 460 17.34 12.42 25.07
N THR A 461 17.05 11.62 26.08
CA THR A 461 18.05 11.04 26.99
C THR A 461 18.23 9.57 26.66
N LEU A 462 19.45 9.16 26.35
CA LEU A 462 19.80 7.77 26.07
C LEU A 462 20.67 7.24 27.22
N THR A 463 20.37 6.02 27.65
CA THR A 463 21.19 5.29 28.63
C THR A 463 21.83 4.08 27.94
N SER A 464 23.13 3.99 27.99
CA SER A 464 23.87 2.86 27.44
C SER A 464 23.74 1.63 28.33
N SER A 465 24.15 0.46 27.80
CA SER A 465 24.20 -0.80 28.58
C SER A 465 25.09 -0.68 29.82
N ASN A 466 26.10 0.19 29.79
CA ASN A 466 26.99 0.47 30.93
C ASN A 466 26.45 1.59 31.84
N ARG A 467 25.15 1.91 31.76
CA ARG A 467 24.48 2.95 32.56
C ARG A 467 25.02 4.38 32.36
N ILE A 468 25.74 4.64 31.28
CA ILE A 468 26.16 6.01 30.93
C ILE A 468 24.95 6.71 30.33
N VAL A 469 24.58 7.85 30.95
CA VAL A 469 23.47 8.69 30.49
C VAL A 469 24.03 9.76 29.56
N SER A 470 23.39 9.93 28.41
CA SER A 470 23.71 10.96 27.41
C SER A 470 22.45 11.75 27.07
N VAL A 471 22.51 13.07 27.18
CA VAL A 471 21.40 13.98 26.93
C VAL A 471 21.65 14.72 25.62
N PHE A 472 20.66 14.74 24.74
CA PHE A 472 20.73 15.41 23.44
C PHE A 472 19.72 16.54 23.38
N ASP A 473 20.18 17.72 22.97
CA ASP A 473 19.32 18.89 22.74
C ASP A 473 18.50 18.77 21.44
N GLY A 474 17.72 19.82 21.12
CA GLY A 474 16.91 19.87 19.88
C GLY A 474 17.73 19.92 18.59
N ASN A 475 19.02 20.27 18.69
CA ASN A 475 19.96 20.22 17.59
C ASN A 475 20.78 18.92 17.56
N GLY A 476 20.42 17.97 18.42
CA GLY A 476 21.07 16.67 18.55
C GLY A 476 22.49 16.73 19.11
N VAL A 477 22.89 17.83 19.72
CA VAL A 477 24.19 17.93 20.38
C VAL A 477 24.12 17.26 21.74
N CYS A 478 25.08 16.35 22.00
CA CYS A 478 25.22 15.75 23.32
C CYS A 478 25.71 16.79 24.31
N THR A 479 24.89 17.10 25.34
CA THR A 479 25.15 18.09 26.36
C THR A 479 25.66 17.48 27.67
N ARG A 480 25.55 16.15 27.82
CA ARG A 480 26.01 15.38 28.99
C ARG A 480 26.40 13.97 28.59
#